data_d738fc4264a092667c8bc19b329e18f7
#
_entry.id   d738fc4264a092667c8bc19b329e18f7
#
_cell.length_a   1.000
_cell.length_b   1.000
_cell.length_c   1.000
_cell.angle_alpha   90.00
_cell.angle_beta   90.00
_cell.angle_gamma   90.00
#
_symmetry.space_group_name_H-M   'P 1'
#
loop_
_entity.id
_entity.type
_entity.pdbx_description
1 polymer ?
#
loop_
_entity_poly.entity_id
_entity_poly.type
_entity_poly.pdbx_seq_one_letter_code
_entity_poly.pdbx_strand_id
1 'polypeptide(L)'
;KGPFTITNYMRNFFRPAGFEQVDWTFPIDYKQLHFHDSIPETTAMMKLIDEVKPHFIYSLHNAGFGGAYWYISWPLPEIFDELHGVPEKYGVPLHRGEPESPACEEYATAIYANLGVSAEYDFKEKYCGGDMKEIVKSISGGDCSASYAKERYDSFTLLTELPYFYDPRIDDCRPSDITRKQAALQRMEDDIRMNAEIHSILEASHEYLSRDNHFLLAVEAFSRHTEEDTGAER
;
A
#
# COMPACT_ATOMS: atom_id res chain seq x y z
N LYS A 1 -5.88 -21.72 -17.03
CA LYS A 1 -5.32 -21.69 -15.66
C LYS A 1 -4.02 -22.50 -15.68
N GLY A 2 -2.88 -21.84 -15.57
CA GLY A 2 -1.56 -22.49 -15.47
C GLY A 2 -1.19 -22.76 -14.01
N PRO A 3 -0.03 -23.39 -13.76
CA PRO A 3 0.48 -23.57 -12.41
C PRO A 3 0.71 -22.22 -11.73
N PHE A 4 0.59 -22.20 -10.39
CA PHE A 4 0.88 -21.01 -9.59
C PHE A 4 2.40 -20.81 -9.53
N THR A 5 2.91 -19.97 -10.43
CA THR A 5 4.32 -19.62 -10.54
C THR A 5 4.48 -18.09 -10.63
N ILE A 6 5.65 -17.58 -10.24
CA ILE A 6 5.99 -16.15 -10.35
C ILE A 6 5.71 -15.63 -11.76
N THR A 7 6.13 -16.35 -12.80
CA THR A 7 5.92 -15.94 -14.19
C THR A 7 4.43 -15.84 -14.54
N ASN A 8 3.61 -16.81 -14.14
CA ASN A 8 2.17 -16.75 -14.40
C ASN A 8 1.48 -15.67 -13.57
N TYR A 9 1.91 -15.48 -12.33
CA TYR A 9 1.43 -14.38 -11.50
C TYR A 9 1.70 -13.03 -12.17
N MET A 10 2.95 -12.73 -12.54
CA MET A 10 3.32 -11.46 -13.16
C MET A 10 2.64 -11.20 -14.50
N ARG A 11 2.43 -12.25 -15.32
CA ARG A 11 1.73 -12.13 -16.61
C ARG A 11 0.24 -11.86 -16.49
N ASN A 12 -0.37 -12.22 -15.36
CA ASN A 12 -1.81 -12.10 -15.13
C ASN A 12 -2.14 -11.13 -14.00
N PHE A 13 -1.12 -10.45 -13.45
CA PHE A 13 -1.31 -9.47 -12.40
C PHE A 13 -2.05 -8.26 -12.96
N PHE A 14 -3.08 -7.85 -12.23
CA PHE A 14 -3.77 -6.60 -12.45
C PHE A 14 -4.11 -5.99 -11.09
N ARG A 15 -3.74 -4.74 -10.90
CA ARG A 15 -4.19 -3.92 -9.78
C ARG A 15 -4.82 -2.66 -10.36
N PRO A 16 -6.09 -2.35 -10.04
CA PRO A 16 -6.73 -1.12 -10.51
C PRO A 16 -6.02 0.11 -9.93
N ALA A 17 -6.21 1.25 -10.58
CA ALA A 17 -5.75 2.53 -10.06
C ALA A 17 -6.36 2.81 -8.68
N GLY A 18 -5.72 3.63 -7.84
CA GLY A 18 -6.18 3.91 -6.47
C GLY A 18 -7.63 4.41 -6.42
N PHE A 19 -8.02 5.28 -7.36
CA PHE A 19 -9.40 5.79 -7.48
C PHE A 19 -10.45 4.76 -7.93
N GLU A 20 -10.03 3.54 -8.29
CA GLU A 20 -10.89 2.39 -8.60
C GLU A 20 -10.85 1.33 -7.49
N GLN A 21 -10.15 1.57 -6.38
CA GLN A 21 -10.04 0.65 -5.26
C GLN A 21 -10.92 1.08 -4.09
N VAL A 22 -11.57 0.12 -3.45
CA VAL A 22 -12.48 0.37 -2.31
C VAL A 22 -11.75 1.09 -1.19
N ASP A 23 -10.62 0.57 -0.74
CA ASP A 23 -9.85 1.11 0.40
C ASP A 23 -9.04 2.38 0.10
N TRP A 24 -9.25 3.00 -1.06
CA TRP A 24 -8.65 4.31 -1.38
C TRP A 24 -9.70 5.33 -1.82
N THR A 25 -10.98 5.04 -1.55
CA THR A 25 -12.10 5.90 -1.97
C THR A 25 -13.13 6.14 -0.86
N PHE A 26 -12.76 5.90 0.41
CA PHE A 26 -13.55 6.38 1.54
C PHE A 26 -13.44 7.90 1.66
N PRO A 27 -14.55 8.61 1.94
CA PRO A 27 -14.53 10.06 2.01
C PRO A 27 -13.73 10.53 3.24
N ILE A 28 -13.01 11.64 3.06
CA ILE A 28 -12.26 12.28 4.13
C ILE A 28 -12.26 13.79 3.97
N ASP A 29 -12.36 14.49 5.09
CA ASP A 29 -12.05 15.90 5.25
C ASP A 29 -10.94 16.05 6.29
N TYR A 30 -9.72 16.32 5.83
CA TYR A 30 -8.58 16.47 6.70
C TYR A 30 -7.70 17.65 6.26
N LYS A 31 -7.61 18.68 7.06
CA LYS A 31 -6.89 19.92 6.75
C LYS A 31 -7.28 20.48 5.36
N GLN A 32 -6.39 20.41 4.37
CA GLN A 32 -6.64 20.84 2.99
C GLN A 32 -6.99 19.67 2.04
N LEU A 33 -7.00 18.45 2.54
CA LEU A 33 -7.41 17.27 1.78
C LEU A 33 -8.92 17.07 1.92
N HIS A 34 -9.64 17.12 0.81
CA HIS A 34 -11.07 16.89 0.72
C HIS A 34 -11.32 15.88 -0.39
N PHE A 35 -11.77 14.68 -0.05
CA PHE A 35 -12.09 13.64 -1.01
C PHE A 35 -13.49 13.09 -0.74
N HIS A 36 -14.36 13.12 -1.77
CA HIS A 36 -15.75 12.67 -1.67
C HIS A 36 -16.22 11.83 -2.87
N ASP A 37 -15.29 11.40 -3.73
CA ASP A 37 -15.58 10.64 -4.96
C ASP A 37 -15.56 9.14 -4.72
N SER A 38 -16.36 8.68 -3.73
CA SER A 38 -16.48 7.24 -3.43
C SER A 38 -17.07 6.46 -4.60
N ILE A 39 -16.46 5.33 -4.93
CA ILE A 39 -17.02 4.39 -5.89
C ILE A 39 -18.25 3.66 -5.28
N PRO A 40 -19.14 3.07 -6.11
CA PRO A 40 -20.33 2.37 -5.62
C PRO A 40 -20.02 1.26 -4.60
N GLU A 41 -18.94 0.53 -4.79
CA GLU A 41 -18.47 -0.54 -3.91
C GLU A 41 -18.08 0.00 -2.53
N THR A 42 -17.38 1.13 -2.48
CA THR A 42 -17.04 1.82 -1.22
C THR A 42 -18.30 2.30 -0.52
N THR A 43 -19.25 2.87 -1.27
CA THR A 43 -20.55 3.29 -0.72
C THR A 43 -21.31 2.10 -0.12
N ALA A 44 -21.26 0.93 -0.76
CA ALA A 44 -21.87 -0.29 -0.24
C ALA A 44 -21.16 -0.78 1.02
N MET A 45 -19.82 -0.73 1.07
CA MET A 45 -19.03 -1.09 2.24
C MET A 45 -19.30 -0.14 3.41
N MET A 46 -19.38 1.17 3.17
CA MET A 46 -19.76 2.15 4.21
C MET A 46 -21.11 1.81 4.83
N LYS A 47 -22.13 1.52 4.01
CA LYS A 47 -23.45 1.12 4.51
C LYS A 47 -23.39 -0.15 5.35
N LEU A 48 -22.63 -1.15 4.92
CA LEU A 48 -22.46 -2.38 5.68
C LEU A 48 -21.80 -2.12 7.04
N ILE A 49 -20.73 -1.32 7.08
CA ILE A 49 -20.07 -0.92 8.34
C ILE A 49 -21.05 -0.16 9.24
N ASP A 50 -21.82 0.78 8.69
CA ASP A 50 -22.78 1.59 9.45
C ASP A 50 -23.95 0.74 10.02
N GLU A 51 -24.39 -0.29 9.30
CA GLU A 51 -25.43 -1.21 9.75
C GLU A 51 -24.92 -2.18 10.83
N VAL A 52 -23.74 -2.78 10.60
CA VAL A 52 -23.17 -3.82 11.48
C VAL A 52 -22.51 -3.21 12.71
N LYS A 53 -21.86 -2.03 12.58
CA LYS A 53 -21.08 -1.37 13.62
C LYS A 53 -20.09 -2.34 14.27
N PRO A 54 -19.18 -2.93 13.50
CA PRO A 54 -18.33 -4.01 13.95
C PRO A 54 -17.39 -3.53 15.06
N HIS A 55 -17.17 -4.34 16.10
CA HIS A 55 -16.12 -4.11 17.08
C HIS A 55 -14.76 -4.56 16.55
N PHE A 56 -14.77 -5.51 15.60
CA PHE A 56 -13.57 -6.09 15.01
C PHE A 56 -13.75 -6.28 13.49
N ILE A 57 -12.75 -5.85 12.74
CA ILE A 57 -12.65 -6.08 11.30
C ILE A 57 -11.39 -6.91 11.02
N TYR A 58 -11.53 -7.97 10.27
CA TYR A 58 -10.41 -8.74 9.76
C TYR A 58 -10.29 -8.54 8.26
N SER A 59 -9.11 -8.09 7.81
CA SER A 59 -8.78 -7.93 6.40
C SER A 59 -7.59 -8.79 6.04
N LEU A 60 -7.73 -9.58 4.97
CA LEU A 60 -6.67 -10.47 4.49
C LEU A 60 -6.17 -9.96 3.14
N HIS A 61 -4.91 -9.58 3.11
CA HIS A 61 -4.22 -9.07 1.95
C HIS A 61 -3.06 -9.98 1.54
N ASN A 62 -2.36 -9.59 0.49
CA ASN A 62 -1.18 -10.30 -0.01
C ASN A 62 0.00 -9.34 -0.19
N ALA A 63 1.15 -9.75 0.32
CA ALA A 63 2.40 -9.00 0.33
C ALA A 63 3.36 -9.35 -0.83
N GLY A 64 2.91 -10.09 -1.82
CA GLY A 64 3.74 -10.50 -2.96
C GLY A 64 4.90 -11.41 -2.56
N PHE A 65 6.09 -10.87 -2.35
CA PHE A 65 7.35 -11.61 -2.12
C PHE A 65 7.99 -11.35 -0.75
N GLY A 66 7.33 -10.59 0.10
CA GLY A 66 7.82 -10.29 1.46
C GLY A 66 7.61 -11.42 2.45
N GLY A 67 7.80 -11.14 3.74
CA GLY A 67 7.32 -11.95 4.83
C GLY A 67 5.90 -11.57 5.23
N ALA A 68 5.33 -12.25 6.22
CA ALA A 68 4.06 -11.86 6.82
C ALA A 68 4.22 -10.62 7.71
N TYR A 69 3.25 -9.72 7.66
CA TYR A 69 3.17 -8.55 8.54
C TYR A 69 1.72 -8.12 8.72
N TRP A 70 1.52 -7.19 9.68
CA TRP A 70 0.18 -6.73 10.06
C TRP A 70 0.11 -5.23 10.17
N TYR A 71 -1.05 -4.69 9.81
CA TYR A 71 -1.51 -3.38 10.20
C TYR A 71 -2.63 -3.51 11.21
N ILE A 72 -2.54 -2.76 12.33
CA ILE A 72 -3.54 -2.79 13.40
C ILE A 72 -3.97 -1.38 13.80
N SER A 73 -5.20 -1.23 14.27
CA SER A 73 -5.79 0.08 14.58
C SER A 73 -5.11 0.82 15.74
N TRP A 74 -4.61 0.09 16.73
CA TRP A 74 -3.83 0.59 17.88
C TRP A 74 -2.99 -0.54 18.47
N PRO A 75 -1.91 -0.23 19.20
CA PRO A 75 -1.05 -1.28 19.73
C PRO A 75 -1.77 -2.12 20.79
N LEU A 76 -1.66 -3.46 20.64
CA LEU A 76 -2.11 -4.46 21.60
C LEU A 76 -0.93 -5.41 21.88
N PRO A 77 0.02 -5.03 22.75
CA PRO A 77 1.23 -5.81 22.99
C PRO A 77 0.97 -7.25 23.43
N GLU A 78 -0.17 -7.50 24.06
CA GLU A 78 -0.57 -8.82 24.52
C GLU A 78 -0.82 -9.86 23.43
N ILE A 79 -1.04 -9.42 22.16
CA ILE A 79 -1.24 -10.34 21.04
C ILE A 79 0.00 -10.46 20.12
N PHE A 80 1.08 -9.71 20.36
CA PHE A 80 2.21 -9.65 19.43
C PHE A 80 2.93 -11.00 19.31
N ASP A 81 3.14 -11.70 20.41
CA ASP A 81 3.77 -13.02 20.42
C ASP A 81 2.91 -14.04 19.66
N GLU A 82 1.58 -13.96 19.78
CA GLU A 82 0.67 -14.83 19.05
C GLU A 82 0.69 -14.53 17.55
N LEU A 83 0.69 -13.25 17.16
CA LEU A 83 0.82 -12.85 15.75
C LEU A 83 2.12 -13.38 15.16
N HIS A 84 3.25 -13.25 15.83
CA HIS A 84 4.53 -13.79 15.37
C HIS A 84 4.55 -15.33 15.30
N GLY A 85 3.95 -16.00 16.28
CA GLY A 85 3.92 -17.46 16.35
C GLY A 85 3.08 -18.14 15.26
N VAL A 86 2.07 -17.46 14.70
CA VAL A 86 1.23 -18.03 13.64
C VAL A 86 2.03 -18.30 12.36
N PRO A 87 2.73 -17.33 11.74
CA PRO A 87 3.53 -17.60 10.54
C PRO A 87 4.65 -18.60 10.81
N GLU A 88 5.33 -18.52 11.95
CA GLU A 88 6.37 -19.48 12.33
C GLU A 88 5.85 -20.92 12.29
N LYS A 89 4.68 -21.18 12.87
CA LYS A 89 4.05 -22.49 12.87
C LYS A 89 3.82 -23.06 11.47
N TYR A 90 3.60 -22.19 10.48
CA TYR A 90 3.33 -22.59 9.10
C TYR A 90 4.55 -22.42 8.17
N GLY A 91 5.71 -22.09 8.70
CA GLY A 91 6.94 -21.88 7.94
C GLY A 91 6.87 -20.68 7.00
N VAL A 92 6.08 -19.66 7.36
CA VAL A 92 6.00 -18.38 6.65
C VAL A 92 6.96 -17.41 7.35
N PRO A 93 7.91 -16.78 6.63
CA PRO A 93 8.84 -15.82 7.24
C PRO A 93 8.09 -14.56 7.68
N LEU A 94 8.59 -13.90 8.72
CA LEU A 94 8.16 -12.55 9.08
C LEU A 94 8.81 -11.52 8.15
N HIS A 95 8.06 -10.47 7.83
CA HIS A 95 8.64 -9.29 7.18
C HIS A 95 9.62 -8.61 8.13
N ARG A 96 10.88 -8.45 7.67
CA ARG A 96 11.96 -7.82 8.44
C ARG A 96 12.44 -6.52 7.80
N GLY A 97 11.74 -6.07 6.77
CA GLY A 97 11.98 -4.81 6.09
C GLY A 97 11.23 -3.67 6.75
N GLU A 98 11.11 -2.59 5.99
CA GLU A 98 10.38 -1.40 6.39
C GLU A 98 8.89 -1.52 6.06
N PRO A 99 8.03 -0.74 6.73
CA PRO A 99 6.63 -0.63 6.33
C PRO A 99 6.51 -0.08 4.91
N GLU A 100 5.37 -0.30 4.26
CA GLU A 100 5.12 0.16 2.88
C GLU A 100 5.17 1.68 2.73
N SER A 101 4.94 2.41 3.81
CA SER A 101 5.03 3.87 3.84
C SER A 101 5.90 4.32 5.02
N PRO A 102 6.78 5.32 4.81
CA PRO A 102 7.54 5.92 5.89
C PRO A 102 6.67 6.67 6.91
N ALA A 103 5.39 6.91 6.60
CA ALA A 103 4.41 7.49 7.53
C ALA A 103 3.87 6.46 8.54
N CYS A 104 4.12 5.16 8.34
CA CYS A 104 3.68 4.12 9.27
C CYS A 104 4.51 4.09 10.55
N GLU A 105 3.85 4.07 11.69
CA GLU A 105 4.46 3.77 12.98
C GLU A 105 4.66 2.25 13.12
N GLU A 106 5.85 1.83 13.53
CA GLU A 106 6.13 0.44 13.85
C GLU A 106 5.92 0.21 15.36
N TYR A 107 5.02 -0.71 15.71
CA TYR A 107 4.75 -1.09 17.10
C TYR A 107 5.66 -2.23 17.58
N ALA A 108 5.96 -3.15 16.67
CA ALA A 108 6.91 -4.25 16.83
C ALA A 108 7.31 -4.76 15.46
N THR A 109 8.32 -5.64 15.39
CA THR A 109 8.74 -6.25 14.13
C THR A 109 7.55 -6.79 13.36
N ALA A 110 7.36 -6.36 12.13
CA ALA A 110 6.25 -6.75 11.24
C ALA A 110 4.84 -6.39 11.77
N ILE A 111 4.72 -5.50 12.75
CA ILE A 111 3.42 -5.03 13.28
C ILE A 111 3.42 -3.51 13.24
N TYR A 112 2.55 -2.94 12.43
CA TYR A 112 2.49 -1.53 12.11
C TYR A 112 1.13 -0.91 12.44
N ALA A 113 1.11 0.40 12.63
CA ALA A 113 -0.13 1.16 12.68
C ALA A 113 -0.88 1.08 11.34
N ASN A 114 -2.20 0.93 11.38
CA ASN A 114 -3.02 1.13 10.19
C ASN A 114 -2.74 2.51 9.61
N LEU A 115 -2.38 2.56 8.32
CA LEU A 115 -2.09 3.78 7.61
C LEU A 115 -3.38 4.36 7.03
N GLY A 116 -3.88 5.44 7.66
CA GLY A 116 -4.88 6.30 7.05
C GLY A 116 -4.21 7.39 6.22
N VAL A 117 -4.92 7.95 5.26
CA VAL A 117 -4.40 9.01 4.40
C VAL A 117 -4.02 10.29 5.16
N SER A 118 -4.60 10.51 6.33
CA SER A 118 -4.22 11.61 7.23
C SER A 118 -2.76 11.51 7.72
N ALA A 119 -2.29 10.30 8.00
CA ALA A 119 -0.89 10.08 8.41
C ALA A 119 0.08 10.34 7.25
N GLU A 120 -0.29 9.94 6.04
CA GLU A 120 0.47 10.25 4.83
C GLU A 120 0.51 11.77 4.57
N TYR A 121 -0.62 12.45 4.72
CA TYR A 121 -0.69 13.92 4.64
C TYR A 121 0.28 14.59 5.61
N ASP A 122 0.22 14.21 6.89
CA ASP A 122 1.07 14.79 7.95
C ASP A 122 2.55 14.52 7.71
N PHE A 123 2.88 13.33 7.22
CA PHE A 123 4.25 13.00 6.84
C PHE A 123 4.76 13.88 5.70
N LYS A 124 3.98 13.99 4.62
CA LYS A 124 4.33 14.83 3.47
C LYS A 124 4.42 16.32 3.86
N GLU A 125 3.48 16.83 4.65
CA GLU A 125 3.52 18.21 5.17
C GLU A 125 4.81 18.51 5.96
N LYS A 126 5.25 17.54 6.75
CA LYS A 126 6.40 17.71 7.63
C LYS A 126 7.75 17.55 6.93
N TYR A 127 7.85 16.64 5.98
CA TYR A 127 9.13 16.17 5.45
C TYR A 127 9.37 16.48 3.98
N CYS A 128 8.34 16.55 3.13
CA CYS A 128 8.53 16.72 1.70
C CYS A 128 8.73 18.19 1.30
N GLY A 129 8.31 19.16 2.13
CA GLY A 129 8.35 20.57 1.79
C GLY A 129 7.51 20.93 0.56
N GLY A 130 7.41 22.21 0.23
CA GLY A 130 6.70 22.67 -0.97
C GLY A 130 5.32 23.26 -0.73
N ASP A 131 4.56 23.47 -1.81
CA ASP A 131 3.19 23.98 -1.73
C ASP A 131 2.23 22.88 -1.28
N MET A 132 1.43 23.17 -0.26
CA MET A 132 0.40 22.24 0.22
C MET A 132 -0.58 21.77 -0.86
N LYS A 133 -0.80 22.58 -1.89
CA LYS A 133 -1.64 22.17 -3.03
C LYS A 133 -1.01 21.04 -3.84
N GLU A 134 0.30 21.05 -3.99
CA GLU A 134 1.02 19.95 -4.68
C GLU A 134 1.05 18.71 -3.81
N ILE A 135 1.25 18.85 -2.49
CA ILE A 135 1.15 17.75 -1.53
C ILE A 135 -0.23 17.09 -1.59
N VAL A 136 -1.32 17.88 -1.57
CA VAL A 136 -2.68 17.33 -1.68
C VAL A 136 -2.90 16.61 -3.01
N LYS A 137 -2.39 17.14 -4.11
CA LYS A 137 -2.48 16.46 -5.41
C LYS A 137 -1.70 15.14 -5.49
N SER A 138 -0.59 15.03 -4.74
CA SER A 138 0.20 13.80 -4.68
C SER A 138 -0.44 12.70 -3.85
N ILE A 139 -1.47 13.03 -3.06
CA ILE A 139 -2.29 12.05 -2.35
C ILE A 139 -3.40 11.57 -3.28
N SER A 140 -3.24 10.39 -3.83
CA SER A 140 -4.16 9.83 -4.82
C SER A 140 -5.33 9.11 -4.17
N GLY A 141 -6.40 9.82 -3.83
CA GLY A 141 -7.65 9.21 -3.37
C GLY A 141 -8.09 9.65 -1.99
N GLY A 142 -8.93 8.83 -1.38
CA GLY A 142 -9.50 9.01 -0.05
C GLY A 142 -8.90 8.09 1.00
N ASP A 143 -9.62 7.89 2.08
CA ASP A 143 -9.22 7.02 3.19
C ASP A 143 -9.66 5.56 2.97
N CYS A 144 -9.51 4.73 3.99
CA CYS A 144 -9.76 3.30 3.97
C CYS A 144 -10.88 2.86 4.93
N SER A 145 -11.33 1.62 4.78
CA SER A 145 -12.36 1.01 5.62
C SER A 145 -11.97 0.97 7.10
N ALA A 146 -10.69 0.74 7.40
CA ALA A 146 -10.16 0.68 8.76
C ALA A 146 -10.28 2.04 9.48
N SER A 147 -9.88 3.14 8.84
CA SER A 147 -10.02 4.50 9.39
C SER A 147 -11.48 4.85 9.58
N TYR A 148 -12.32 4.60 8.57
CA TYR A 148 -13.75 4.88 8.61
C TYR A 148 -14.45 4.19 9.78
N ALA A 149 -14.19 2.91 9.99
CA ALA A 149 -14.81 2.13 11.04
C ALA A 149 -14.25 2.49 12.43
N LYS A 150 -12.95 2.76 12.53
CA LYS A 150 -12.32 3.20 13.78
C LYS A 150 -12.91 4.54 14.26
N GLU A 151 -12.99 5.53 13.38
CA GLU A 151 -13.47 6.86 13.73
C GLU A 151 -14.94 6.88 14.18
N ARG A 152 -15.78 6.03 13.56
CA ARG A 152 -17.23 6.03 13.80
C ARG A 152 -17.68 5.09 14.91
N TYR A 153 -17.00 3.97 15.07
CA TYR A 153 -17.47 2.86 15.90
C TYR A 153 -16.41 2.31 16.86
N ASP A 154 -15.23 2.93 16.90
CA ASP A 154 -14.08 2.45 17.68
C ASP A 154 -13.73 0.99 17.33
N SER A 155 -13.83 0.65 16.05
CA SER A 155 -13.56 -0.68 15.53
C SER A 155 -12.07 -0.97 15.54
N PHE A 156 -11.68 -2.14 16.06
CA PHE A 156 -10.33 -2.65 15.87
C PHE A 156 -10.21 -3.38 14.55
N THR A 157 -9.28 -2.99 13.71
CA THR A 157 -8.96 -3.69 12.46
C THR A 157 -7.64 -4.42 12.61
N LEU A 158 -7.66 -5.71 12.24
CA LEU A 158 -6.47 -6.53 12.01
C LEU A 158 -6.38 -6.80 10.50
N LEU A 159 -5.46 -6.11 9.84
CA LEU A 159 -5.14 -6.37 8.45
C LEU A 159 -3.89 -7.24 8.41
N THR A 160 -3.98 -8.38 7.74
CA THR A 160 -2.89 -9.35 7.61
C THR A 160 -2.39 -9.37 6.19
N GLU A 161 -1.10 -9.13 6.00
CA GLU A 161 -0.40 -9.25 4.74
C GLU A 161 0.36 -10.57 4.68
N LEU A 162 0.01 -11.43 3.71
CA LEU A 162 0.65 -12.72 3.52
C LEU A 162 1.38 -12.79 2.17
N PRO A 163 2.61 -13.34 2.11
CA PRO A 163 3.32 -13.48 0.85
C PRO A 163 2.69 -14.55 -0.05
N TYR A 164 2.65 -14.30 -1.36
CA TYR A 164 2.30 -15.31 -2.36
C TYR A 164 3.43 -16.28 -2.63
N PHE A 165 4.66 -15.83 -2.46
CA PHE A 165 5.86 -16.60 -2.79
C PHE A 165 6.85 -16.51 -1.64
N TYR A 166 7.45 -17.66 -1.30
CA TYR A 166 8.55 -17.70 -0.36
C TYR A 166 9.86 -17.40 -1.10
N ASP A 167 10.62 -16.45 -0.57
CA ASP A 167 11.99 -16.16 -0.99
C ASP A 167 12.93 -16.33 0.22
N PRO A 168 13.85 -17.30 0.20
CA PRO A 168 14.74 -17.58 1.33
C PRO A 168 15.69 -16.41 1.67
N ARG A 169 15.83 -15.42 0.81
CA ARG A 169 16.63 -14.22 1.09
C ARG A 169 16.00 -13.34 2.18
N ILE A 170 14.71 -13.48 2.43
CA ILE A 170 13.99 -12.73 3.48
C ILE A 170 14.47 -13.14 4.88
N ASP A 171 14.84 -14.40 5.06
CA ASP A 171 15.39 -14.90 6.33
C ASP A 171 16.90 -14.62 6.49
N ASP A 172 17.57 -14.10 5.46
CA ASP A 172 18.97 -13.77 5.50
C ASP A 172 19.22 -12.42 6.20
N CYS A 173 19.43 -12.48 7.50
CA CYS A 173 19.72 -11.31 8.34
C CYS A 173 21.22 -10.98 8.43
N ARG A 174 22.07 -11.56 7.60
CA ARG A 174 23.50 -11.23 7.59
C ARG A 174 23.73 -9.81 7.07
N PRO A 175 24.75 -9.10 7.58
CA PRO A 175 25.10 -7.78 7.05
C PRO A 175 25.35 -7.86 5.53
N SER A 176 24.81 -6.91 4.80
CA SER A 176 25.03 -6.75 3.36
C SER A 176 26.32 -5.97 3.08
N ASP A 177 26.94 -6.22 1.93
CA ASP A 177 28.10 -5.43 1.45
C ASP A 177 27.71 -4.03 0.99
N ILE A 178 26.41 -3.76 0.81
CA ILE A 178 25.88 -2.44 0.45
C ILE A 178 25.10 -1.83 1.63
N THR A 179 25.21 -0.52 1.79
CA THR A 179 24.44 0.20 2.80
C THR A 179 22.97 0.35 2.36
N ARG A 180 22.06 0.57 3.33
CA ARG A 180 20.66 0.88 3.04
C ARG A 180 20.51 2.06 2.07
N LYS A 181 21.30 3.13 2.27
CA LYS A 181 21.30 4.29 1.36
C LYS A 181 21.67 3.90 -0.08
N GLN A 182 22.68 3.05 -0.27
CA GLN A 182 23.07 2.57 -1.60
C GLN A 182 21.96 1.73 -2.24
N ALA A 183 21.29 0.85 -1.45
CA ALA A 183 20.17 0.06 -1.94
C ALA A 183 18.98 0.93 -2.34
N ALA A 184 18.64 1.95 -1.53
CA ALA A 184 17.56 2.89 -1.84
C ALA A 184 17.84 3.71 -3.11
N LEU A 185 19.07 4.24 -3.25
CA LEU A 185 19.47 4.97 -4.47
C LEU A 185 19.44 4.08 -5.71
N GLN A 186 19.88 2.83 -5.60
CA GLN A 186 19.83 1.86 -6.71
C GLN A 186 18.39 1.58 -7.12
N ARG A 187 17.50 1.36 -6.15
CA ARG A 187 16.06 1.16 -6.41
C ARG A 187 15.48 2.37 -7.14
N MET A 188 15.74 3.57 -6.67
CA MET A 188 15.26 4.81 -7.30
C MET A 188 15.74 4.93 -8.76
N GLU A 189 17.01 4.61 -9.05
CA GLU A 189 17.54 4.61 -10.42
C GLU A 189 16.87 3.56 -11.31
N ASP A 190 16.58 2.37 -10.75
CA ASP A 190 15.87 1.30 -11.46
C ASP A 190 14.42 1.70 -11.75
N ASP A 191 13.72 2.34 -10.82
CA ASP A 191 12.35 2.82 -10.97
C ASP A 191 12.25 3.93 -12.02
N ILE A 192 13.18 4.88 -12.02
CA ILE A 192 13.27 5.93 -13.06
C ILE A 192 13.46 5.32 -14.45
N ARG A 193 14.35 4.33 -14.57
CA ARG A 193 14.61 3.65 -15.84
C ARG A 193 13.37 2.87 -16.31
N MET A 194 12.73 2.13 -15.41
CA MET A 194 11.51 1.39 -15.71
C MET A 194 10.39 2.32 -16.17
N ASN A 195 10.18 3.44 -15.48
CA ASN A 195 9.18 4.43 -15.88
C ASN A 195 9.46 5.00 -17.28
N ALA A 196 10.70 5.34 -17.59
CA ALA A 196 11.06 5.82 -18.93
C ALA A 196 10.73 4.78 -20.04
N GLU A 197 10.95 3.49 -19.77
CA GLU A 197 10.58 2.41 -20.68
C GLU A 197 9.05 2.28 -20.81
N ILE A 198 8.30 2.37 -19.71
CA ILE A 198 6.82 2.35 -19.71
C ILE A 198 6.28 3.51 -20.55
N HIS A 199 6.76 4.73 -20.33
CA HIS A 199 6.34 5.90 -21.11
C HIS A 199 6.62 5.73 -22.61
N SER A 200 7.80 5.22 -22.96
CA SER A 200 8.13 4.94 -24.36
C SER A 200 7.18 3.92 -25.01
N ILE A 201 6.78 2.88 -24.28
CA ILE A 201 5.82 1.89 -24.75
C ILE A 201 4.41 2.50 -24.91
N LEU A 202 3.98 3.31 -23.93
CA LEU A 202 2.69 4.01 -23.97
C LEU A 202 2.61 4.97 -25.17
N GLU A 203 3.66 5.77 -25.40
CA GLU A 203 3.73 6.67 -26.55
C GLU A 203 3.66 5.90 -27.89
N ALA A 204 4.41 4.80 -28.00
CA ALA A 204 4.40 3.98 -29.22
C ALA A 204 3.06 3.24 -29.44
N SER A 205 2.26 3.07 -28.41
CA SER A 205 1.03 2.28 -28.42
C SER A 205 -0.23 3.14 -28.35
N HIS A 206 -0.13 4.46 -28.21
CA HIS A 206 -1.26 5.34 -27.88
C HIS A 206 -2.42 5.25 -28.90
N GLU A 207 -2.13 5.00 -30.19
CA GLU A 207 -3.15 4.85 -31.24
C GLU A 207 -4.00 3.58 -31.08
N TYR A 208 -3.48 2.59 -30.36
CA TYR A 208 -4.13 1.28 -30.14
C TYR A 208 -4.83 1.18 -28.78
N LEU A 209 -4.65 2.18 -27.91
CA LEU A 209 -5.17 2.17 -26.54
C LEU A 209 -6.43 3.03 -26.44
N SER A 210 -7.53 2.43 -26.00
CA SER A 210 -8.71 3.19 -25.60
C SER A 210 -8.45 3.91 -24.28
N ARG A 211 -8.94 5.15 -24.14
CA ARG A 211 -8.85 5.92 -22.91
C ARG A 211 -9.65 5.30 -21.74
N ASP A 212 -10.60 4.43 -22.06
CA ASP A 212 -11.42 3.70 -21.09
C ASP A 212 -10.79 2.34 -20.69
N ASN A 213 -9.57 2.07 -21.11
CA ASN A 213 -8.89 0.83 -20.81
C ASN A 213 -8.35 0.85 -19.38
N HIS A 214 -8.91 0.01 -18.52
CA HIS A 214 -8.52 -0.06 -17.09
C HIS A 214 -7.04 -0.41 -16.86
N PHE A 215 -6.41 -1.18 -17.76
CA PHE A 215 -4.96 -1.44 -17.68
C PHE A 215 -4.16 -0.17 -17.96
N LEU A 216 -4.57 0.64 -18.94
CA LEU A 216 -3.94 1.92 -19.23
C LEU A 216 -4.08 2.87 -18.04
N LEU A 217 -5.28 3.01 -17.49
CA LEU A 217 -5.54 3.85 -16.31
C LEU A 217 -4.68 3.42 -15.11
N ALA A 218 -4.55 2.11 -14.87
CA ALA A 218 -3.71 1.58 -13.80
C ALA A 218 -2.23 1.92 -14.04
N VAL A 219 -1.69 1.66 -15.24
CA VAL A 219 -0.29 1.93 -15.59
C VAL A 219 0.02 3.43 -15.44
N GLU A 220 -0.83 4.31 -15.96
CA GLU A 220 -0.64 5.76 -15.84
C GLU A 220 -0.68 6.25 -14.39
N ALA A 221 -1.56 5.67 -13.54
CA ALA A 221 -1.65 6.03 -12.14
C ALA A 221 -0.40 5.61 -11.37
N PHE A 222 0.06 4.37 -11.55
CA PHE A 222 1.25 3.87 -10.87
C PHE A 222 2.55 4.53 -11.35
N SER A 223 2.66 4.84 -12.65
CA SER A 223 3.83 5.56 -13.18
C SER A 223 3.94 6.97 -12.60
N ARG A 224 2.82 7.69 -12.46
CA ARG A 224 2.81 9.02 -11.83
C ARG A 224 3.23 8.96 -10.36
N HIS A 225 2.73 7.99 -9.61
CA HIS A 225 3.10 7.81 -8.21
C HIS A 225 4.61 7.58 -8.05
N THR A 226 5.20 6.72 -8.87
CA THR A 226 6.66 6.47 -8.88
C THR A 226 7.46 7.74 -9.22
N GLU A 227 7.00 8.59 -10.14
CA GLU A 227 7.66 9.85 -10.48
C GLU A 227 7.65 10.85 -9.31
N GLU A 228 6.52 10.93 -8.60
CA GLU A 228 6.36 11.80 -7.43
C GLU A 228 7.27 11.35 -6.29
N ASP A 229 7.32 10.07 -5.99
CA ASP A 229 8.18 9.50 -4.95
C ASP A 229 9.66 9.68 -5.26
N THR A 230 10.10 9.40 -6.49
CA THR A 230 11.49 9.58 -6.90
C THR A 230 11.91 11.06 -6.97
N GLY A 231 10.97 11.97 -7.18
CA GLY A 231 11.17 13.40 -7.12
C GLY A 231 11.36 13.93 -5.69
N ALA A 232 10.65 13.35 -4.73
CA ALA A 232 10.72 13.74 -3.31
C ALA A 232 11.99 13.24 -2.61
N GLU A 233 12.62 12.18 -3.10
CA GLU A 233 13.85 11.60 -2.54
C GLU A 233 15.16 12.30 -3.02
N ARG A 234 15.08 13.26 -3.96
CA ARG A 234 16.22 14.06 -4.46
C ARG A 234 16.42 15.34 -3.68
#